data_75cfd69f46612a3c1f7ae0c34fa9f127
#
_entry.id   75cfd69f46612a3c1f7ae0c34fa9f127
#
_cell.length_a   1.000
_cell.length_b   1.000
_cell.length_c   1.000
_cell.angle_alpha   90.00
_cell.angle_beta   90.00
_cell.angle_gamma   90.00
#
_symmetry.space_group_name_H-M   'P 1'
#
loop_
_entity.id
_entity.type
_entity.pdbx_description
1 polymer ?
#
loop_
_entity_poly.entity_id
_entity_poly.type
_entity_poly.pdbx_seq_one_letter_code
_entity_poly.pdbx_strand_id
1 'polypeptide(L)'
;MPQFVPPFEWTDDALRVRQFMFDFWFEQRRPPNLQDAHRALGLDRRRLEAAYQLLDLGRNCTVDPRTQNFNLLKAPPFASFPTLYPMFAGDEFLAYSGCAHEVLGFSNSPQVADTLLRCESCCECCFEPITIELRNFEVLSCTPAPPLIHVTETPWEWLKVDMVSMCDTTNFALDAAHAERYERMQGRRGVLFTLDQAREYIRFVAEARLWDYHWPPMTGGDV
;
A
#
# COMPACT_ATOMS: atom_id res chain seq x y z
N MET A 1 -19.40 -6.64 -6.92
CA MET A 1 -18.05 -6.72 -7.54
C MET A 1 -17.57 -8.16 -7.45
N PRO A 2 -16.85 -8.73 -8.45
CA PRO A 2 -16.29 -10.06 -8.30
C PRO A 2 -15.26 -10.05 -7.16
N GLN A 3 -15.43 -10.97 -6.21
CA GLN A 3 -14.43 -11.17 -5.17
C GLN A 3 -13.11 -11.62 -5.81
N PHE A 4 -12.01 -10.96 -5.46
CA PHE A 4 -10.69 -11.46 -5.77
C PHE A 4 -10.41 -12.61 -4.80
N VAL A 5 -10.67 -13.83 -5.25
CA VAL A 5 -10.30 -15.04 -4.50
C VAL A 5 -8.94 -15.48 -5.05
N PRO A 6 -7.90 -15.55 -4.22
CA PRO A 6 -6.63 -16.12 -4.67
C PRO A 6 -6.87 -17.53 -5.18
N PRO A 7 -6.31 -17.93 -6.35
CA PRO A 7 -6.50 -19.26 -6.91
C PRO A 7 -5.68 -20.35 -6.19
N PHE A 8 -5.26 -20.10 -4.95
CA PHE A 8 -4.36 -20.97 -4.19
C PHE A 8 -4.57 -20.81 -2.67
N GLU A 9 -4.16 -21.81 -1.92
CA GLU A 9 -4.12 -21.76 -0.45
C GLU A 9 -2.79 -21.16 0.04
N TRP A 10 -2.87 -20.33 1.07
CA TRP A 10 -1.70 -19.80 1.73
C TRP A 10 -0.97 -20.87 2.52
N THR A 11 0.34 -20.99 2.34
CA THR A 11 1.16 -21.88 3.17
C THR A 11 1.54 -21.20 4.48
N ASP A 12 1.77 -21.98 5.54
CA ASP A 12 2.26 -21.47 6.82
C ASP A 12 3.55 -20.64 6.67
N ASP A 13 4.44 -21.07 5.77
CA ASP A 13 5.69 -20.33 5.50
C ASP A 13 5.39 -18.97 4.88
N ALA A 14 4.46 -18.88 3.93
CA ALA A 14 4.08 -17.60 3.33
C ALA A 14 3.47 -16.65 4.37
N LEU A 15 2.58 -17.14 5.22
CA LEU A 15 1.98 -16.32 6.28
C LEU A 15 3.03 -15.86 7.30
N ARG A 16 3.96 -16.73 7.70
CA ARG A 16 5.08 -16.37 8.60
C ARG A 16 6.03 -15.35 7.97
N VAL A 17 6.36 -15.50 6.69
CA VAL A 17 7.19 -14.54 5.96
C VAL A 17 6.47 -13.20 5.84
N ARG A 18 5.17 -13.20 5.56
CA ARG A 18 4.36 -12.00 5.49
C ARG A 18 4.37 -11.24 6.82
N GLN A 19 4.06 -11.90 7.94
CA GLN A 19 4.11 -11.27 9.27
C GLN A 19 5.49 -10.70 9.56
N PHE A 20 6.53 -11.48 9.32
CA PHE A 20 7.92 -11.05 9.49
C PHE A 20 8.25 -9.78 8.67
N MET A 21 7.79 -9.68 7.42
CA MET A 21 8.06 -8.50 6.59
C MET A 21 7.54 -7.22 7.24
N PHE A 22 6.31 -7.25 7.76
CA PHE A 22 5.71 -6.07 8.40
C PHE A 22 6.44 -5.71 9.70
N ASP A 23 6.63 -6.66 10.60
CA ASP A 23 7.28 -6.44 11.89
C ASP A 23 8.71 -5.88 11.68
N PHE A 24 9.47 -6.53 10.80
CA PHE A 24 10.82 -6.10 10.47
C PHE A 24 10.87 -4.68 9.89
N TRP A 25 9.94 -4.35 9.00
CA TRP A 25 9.93 -3.03 8.37
C TRP A 25 9.66 -1.94 9.39
N PHE A 26 8.68 -2.14 10.26
CA PHE A 26 8.42 -1.17 11.33
C PHE A 26 9.54 -1.07 12.36
N GLU A 27 10.23 -2.16 12.68
CA GLU A 27 11.34 -2.13 13.63
C GLU A 27 12.61 -1.53 13.02
N GLN A 28 12.95 -1.94 11.79
CA GLN A 28 14.23 -1.63 11.17
C GLN A 28 14.20 -0.45 10.19
N ARG A 29 13.04 0.10 9.89
CA ARG A 29 12.81 1.21 8.94
C ARG A 29 13.36 0.94 7.53
N ARG A 30 13.47 -0.31 7.16
CA ARG A 30 13.92 -0.79 5.85
C ARG A 30 13.24 -2.11 5.48
N PRO A 31 13.17 -2.44 4.18
CA PRO A 31 12.71 -3.76 3.77
C PRO A 31 13.65 -4.87 4.25
N PRO A 32 13.14 -6.05 4.62
CA PRO A 32 13.95 -7.23 4.87
C PRO A 32 14.53 -7.78 3.56
N ASN A 33 15.70 -8.40 3.64
CA ASN A 33 16.24 -9.25 2.59
C ASN A 33 16.11 -10.75 2.96
N LEU A 34 16.48 -11.65 2.06
CA LEU A 34 16.42 -13.10 2.31
C LEU A 34 17.21 -13.55 3.53
N GLN A 35 18.35 -12.91 3.81
CA GLN A 35 19.18 -13.26 4.97
C GLN A 35 18.49 -12.85 6.28
N ASP A 36 17.84 -11.68 6.31
CA ASP A 36 17.07 -11.24 7.47
C ASP A 36 15.97 -12.26 7.77
N ALA A 37 15.20 -12.66 6.73
CA ALA A 37 14.13 -13.64 6.85
C ALA A 37 14.65 -15.04 7.26
N HIS A 38 15.78 -15.47 6.70
CA HIS A 38 16.41 -16.73 7.09
C HIS A 38 16.79 -16.75 8.58
N ARG A 39 17.44 -15.69 9.06
CA ARG A 39 17.87 -15.58 10.45
C ARG A 39 16.70 -15.56 11.43
N ALA A 40 15.63 -14.85 11.08
CA ALA A 40 14.48 -14.70 11.95
C ALA A 40 13.56 -15.93 11.96
N LEU A 41 13.36 -16.58 10.82
CA LEU A 41 12.36 -17.64 10.66
C LEU A 41 12.95 -19.06 10.64
N GLY A 42 14.28 -19.20 10.45
CA GLY A 42 14.94 -20.49 10.32
C GLY A 42 14.59 -21.25 9.02
N LEU A 43 13.99 -20.56 8.05
CA LEU A 43 13.63 -21.16 6.76
C LEU A 43 14.86 -21.14 5.84
N ASP A 44 15.06 -22.23 5.11
CA ASP A 44 16.09 -22.29 4.08
C ASP A 44 15.72 -21.41 2.87
N ARG A 45 16.68 -21.20 1.97
CA ARG A 45 16.52 -20.34 0.80
C ARG A 45 15.34 -20.79 -0.08
N ARG A 46 15.21 -22.08 -0.32
CA ARG A 46 14.16 -22.62 -1.20
C ARG A 46 12.76 -22.35 -0.65
N ARG A 47 12.58 -22.56 0.66
CA ARG A 47 11.31 -22.28 1.34
C ARG A 47 10.98 -20.77 1.35
N LEU A 48 11.97 -19.92 1.56
CA LEU A 48 11.79 -18.47 1.48
C LEU A 48 11.41 -18.00 0.08
N GLU A 49 12.11 -18.48 -0.94
CA GLU A 49 11.78 -18.15 -2.35
C GLU A 49 10.36 -18.58 -2.71
N ALA A 50 9.96 -19.79 -2.32
CA ALA A 50 8.59 -20.26 -2.54
C ALA A 50 7.54 -19.42 -1.81
N ALA A 51 7.83 -18.99 -0.57
CA ALA A 51 6.94 -18.13 0.20
C ALA A 51 6.81 -16.73 -0.44
N TYR A 52 7.91 -16.10 -0.84
CA TYR A 52 7.87 -14.80 -1.52
C TYR A 52 7.17 -14.86 -2.88
N GLN A 53 7.38 -15.93 -3.66
CA GLN A 53 6.67 -16.13 -4.92
C GLN A 53 5.16 -16.26 -4.71
N LEU A 54 4.75 -16.98 -3.67
CA LEU A 54 3.33 -17.13 -3.34
C LEU A 54 2.71 -15.81 -2.89
N LEU A 55 3.43 -15.02 -2.08
CA LEU A 55 3.01 -13.69 -1.64
C LEU A 55 2.93 -12.69 -2.81
N ASP A 56 3.87 -12.74 -3.75
CA ASP A 56 3.84 -11.91 -4.96
C ASP A 56 2.66 -12.28 -5.86
N LEU A 57 2.43 -13.56 -6.09
CA LEU A 57 1.27 -14.05 -6.83
C LEU A 57 -0.05 -13.61 -6.16
N GLY A 58 -0.11 -13.64 -4.84
CA GLY A 58 -1.26 -13.17 -4.06
C GLY A 58 -1.34 -11.66 -3.83
N ARG A 59 -0.48 -10.88 -4.45
CA ARG A 59 -0.44 -9.41 -4.34
C ARG A 59 -0.23 -8.89 -2.90
N ASN A 60 0.45 -9.67 -2.05
CA ASN A 60 0.87 -9.26 -0.71
C ASN A 60 2.26 -8.61 -0.68
N CYS A 61 3.05 -8.83 -1.71
CA CYS A 61 4.31 -8.12 -1.96
C CYS A 61 4.61 -8.11 -3.46
N THR A 62 5.63 -7.37 -3.84
CA THR A 62 6.25 -7.47 -5.17
C THR A 62 7.75 -7.60 -4.98
N VAL A 63 8.32 -8.65 -5.56
CA VAL A 63 9.76 -8.85 -5.63
C VAL A 63 10.30 -8.49 -7.00
N ASP A 64 11.55 -8.03 -7.08
CA ASP A 64 12.18 -7.71 -8.38
C ASP A 64 12.49 -9.01 -9.14
N PRO A 65 11.77 -9.31 -10.23
CA PRO A 65 11.96 -10.56 -10.97
C PRO A 65 13.29 -10.61 -11.72
N ARG A 66 13.99 -9.49 -11.83
CA ARG A 66 15.28 -9.38 -12.53
C ARG A 66 16.45 -9.81 -11.66
N THR A 67 16.25 -9.96 -10.35
CA THR A 67 17.31 -10.32 -9.42
C THR A 67 17.07 -11.70 -8.82
N GLN A 68 18.15 -12.48 -8.67
CA GLN A 68 18.10 -13.77 -7.99
C GLN A 68 18.03 -13.62 -6.45
N ASN A 69 18.03 -12.40 -5.94
CA ASN A 69 18.04 -12.11 -4.51
C ASN A 69 16.65 -11.81 -3.95
N PHE A 70 15.61 -11.90 -4.77
CA PHE A 70 14.24 -11.60 -4.35
C PHE A 70 14.16 -10.26 -3.61
N ASN A 71 14.71 -9.20 -4.23
CA ASN A 71 14.65 -7.88 -3.65
C ASN A 71 13.19 -7.44 -3.53
N LEU A 72 12.77 -7.20 -2.31
CA LEU A 72 11.43 -6.74 -2.02
C LEU A 72 11.28 -5.29 -2.48
N LEU A 73 10.45 -5.05 -3.49
CA LEU A 73 10.15 -3.72 -4.00
C LEU A 73 9.01 -3.07 -3.22
N LYS A 74 8.03 -3.87 -2.84
CA LYS A 74 6.83 -3.40 -2.19
C LYS A 74 6.20 -4.49 -1.34
N ALA A 75 5.65 -4.09 -0.21
CA ALA A 75 4.72 -4.89 0.59
C ALA A 75 3.68 -3.91 1.15
N PRO A 76 2.49 -3.79 0.54
CA PRO A 76 1.52 -2.79 0.97
C PRO A 76 1.27 -2.82 2.48
N PRO A 77 1.33 -1.66 3.16
CA PRO A 77 1.36 -0.30 2.61
C PRO A 77 2.77 0.28 2.32
N PHE A 78 3.83 -0.52 2.35
CA PHE A 78 5.22 -0.07 2.22
C PHE A 78 5.75 -0.12 0.79
N ALA A 79 6.58 0.87 0.43
CA ALA A 79 7.48 0.84 -0.72
C ALA A 79 8.94 0.86 -0.25
N SER A 80 9.81 0.08 -0.89
CA SER A 80 11.24 0.01 -0.57
C SER A 80 12.08 1.11 -1.23
N PHE A 81 11.43 1.99 -1.96
CA PHE A 81 12.02 3.12 -2.67
C PHE A 81 11.26 4.40 -2.35
N PRO A 82 11.87 5.58 -2.53
CA PRO A 82 11.19 6.86 -2.33
C PRO A 82 9.96 6.99 -3.23
N THR A 83 8.84 7.31 -2.61
CA THR A 83 7.58 7.68 -3.28
C THR A 83 7.19 9.10 -2.87
N LEU A 84 6.08 9.59 -3.41
CA LEU A 84 5.50 10.89 -3.00
C LEU A 84 4.78 10.83 -1.64
N TYR A 85 4.91 9.72 -0.89
CA TYR A 85 4.10 9.45 0.30
C TYR A 85 4.96 9.06 1.51
N PRO A 86 5.93 9.90 1.96
CA PRO A 86 6.67 9.64 3.18
C PRO A 86 5.73 9.71 4.39
N MET A 87 5.87 8.74 5.30
CA MET A 87 5.07 8.60 6.51
C MET A 87 5.92 8.87 7.74
N PHE A 88 5.38 9.66 8.66
CA PHE A 88 6.04 10.08 9.90
C PHE A 88 5.17 9.80 11.13
N ALA A 89 5.83 9.53 12.26
CA ALA A 89 5.25 9.62 13.60
C ALA A 89 5.98 10.74 14.36
N GLY A 90 5.30 11.88 14.61
CA GLY A 90 6.01 13.10 15.01
C GLY A 90 7.03 13.50 13.94
N ASP A 91 8.31 13.60 14.34
CA ASP A 91 9.43 13.90 13.43
C ASP A 91 10.18 12.64 12.96
N GLU A 92 9.79 11.46 13.44
CA GLU A 92 10.42 10.19 13.04
C GLU A 92 9.86 9.72 11.69
N PHE A 93 10.75 9.56 10.70
CA PHE A 93 10.42 8.90 9.45
C PHE A 93 10.20 7.40 9.68
N LEU A 94 9.09 6.86 9.22
CA LEU A 94 8.75 5.45 9.37
C LEU A 94 9.05 4.65 8.11
N ALA A 95 8.51 5.08 6.99
CA ALA A 95 8.64 4.42 5.69
C ALA A 95 8.04 5.32 4.59
N TYR A 96 8.23 4.90 3.34
CA TYR A 96 7.39 5.37 2.24
C TYR A 96 6.15 4.50 2.11
N SER A 97 4.98 5.12 2.04
CA SER A 97 3.77 4.43 1.57
C SER A 97 3.81 4.28 0.05
N GLY A 98 3.19 3.24 -0.48
CA GLY A 98 3.32 2.93 -1.90
C GLY A 98 2.50 3.82 -2.82
N CYS A 99 1.37 4.36 -2.36
CA CYS A 99 0.49 5.24 -3.13
C CYS A 99 -0.50 6.00 -2.23
N ALA A 100 -1.28 6.90 -2.81
CA ALA A 100 -2.26 7.68 -2.08
C ALA A 100 -3.30 6.82 -1.31
N HIS A 101 -3.75 5.71 -1.88
CA HIS A 101 -4.62 4.76 -1.18
C HIS A 101 -3.93 4.13 0.03
N GLU A 102 -2.68 3.72 -0.12
CA GLU A 102 -1.95 3.02 0.93
C GLU A 102 -1.56 3.93 2.09
N VAL A 103 -1.52 5.26 1.90
CA VAL A 103 -1.40 6.23 3.00
C VAL A 103 -2.51 6.00 4.03
N LEU A 104 -3.75 5.82 3.59
CA LEU A 104 -4.87 5.53 4.49
C LEU A 104 -4.68 4.18 5.20
N GLY A 105 -4.32 3.15 4.44
CA GLY A 105 -4.08 1.80 4.96
C GLY A 105 -2.91 1.71 5.94
N PHE A 106 -1.89 2.56 5.78
CA PHE A 106 -0.72 2.57 6.64
C PHE A 106 -1.08 2.79 8.12
N SER A 107 -2.02 3.70 8.39
CA SER A 107 -2.45 4.03 9.76
C SER A 107 -3.25 2.92 10.44
N ASN A 108 -3.65 1.91 9.70
CA ASN A 108 -4.38 0.76 10.24
C ASN A 108 -3.47 -0.45 10.53
N SER A 109 -2.18 -0.31 10.31
CA SER A 109 -1.22 -1.36 10.64
C SER A 109 -1.11 -1.53 12.15
N PRO A 110 -1.11 -2.78 12.67
CA PRO A 110 -1.04 -3.05 14.11
C PRO A 110 0.12 -2.36 14.82
N GLN A 111 1.26 -2.25 14.13
CA GLN A 111 2.50 -1.70 14.66
C GLN A 111 2.45 -0.19 14.92
N VAL A 112 1.47 0.50 14.34
CA VAL A 112 1.25 1.94 14.54
C VAL A 112 -0.13 2.26 15.12
N ALA A 113 -0.77 1.26 15.73
CA ALA A 113 -2.05 1.44 16.39
C ALA A 113 -1.99 2.61 17.37
N ASP A 114 -3.02 3.45 17.36
CA ASP A 114 -3.17 4.66 18.17
C ASP A 114 -2.10 5.74 17.96
N THR A 115 -1.16 5.54 17.04
CA THR A 115 -0.13 6.54 16.72
C THR A 115 -0.71 7.60 15.79
N LEU A 116 -0.47 8.89 16.11
CA LEU A 116 -0.72 9.98 15.18
C LEU A 116 0.33 9.93 14.08
N LEU A 117 -0.11 9.68 12.87
CA LEU A 117 0.73 9.64 11.68
C LEU A 117 0.54 10.90 10.84
N ARG A 118 1.60 11.29 10.13
CA ARG A 118 1.60 12.38 9.16
C ARG A 118 2.18 11.88 7.83
N CYS A 119 1.44 12.14 6.74
CA CYS A 119 1.95 12.00 5.38
C CYS A 119 2.24 13.39 4.82
N GLU A 120 3.45 13.59 4.31
CA GLU A 120 3.86 14.80 3.60
C GLU A 120 3.95 14.51 2.11
N SER A 121 2.91 14.82 1.38
CA SER A 121 2.75 14.51 -0.03
C SER A 121 2.59 15.78 -0.88
N CYS A 122 2.19 15.60 -2.11
CA CYS A 122 1.89 16.71 -3.03
C CYS A 122 0.82 16.33 -4.04
N CYS A 123 0.28 17.34 -4.71
CA CYS A 123 -0.63 17.17 -5.84
C CYS A 123 0.13 16.60 -7.05
N GLU A 124 -0.40 15.56 -7.67
CA GLU A 124 0.17 14.94 -8.87
C GLU A 124 0.37 15.89 -10.06
N CYS A 125 -0.45 16.94 -10.14
CA CYS A 125 -0.49 17.88 -11.26
C CYS A 125 0.50 19.04 -11.13
N CYS A 126 0.68 19.60 -9.94
CA CYS A 126 1.40 20.85 -9.74
C CYS A 126 2.44 20.81 -8.61
N PHE A 127 2.55 19.69 -7.89
CA PHE A 127 3.42 19.48 -6.74
C PHE A 127 3.15 20.42 -5.54
N GLU A 128 2.01 21.10 -5.51
CA GLU A 128 1.59 21.81 -4.32
C GLU A 128 1.54 20.86 -3.12
N PRO A 129 2.13 21.22 -1.97
CA PRO A 129 2.20 20.36 -0.81
C PRO A 129 0.81 19.96 -0.29
N ILE A 130 0.70 18.70 0.10
CA ILE A 130 -0.47 18.13 0.77
C ILE A 130 0.02 17.43 2.04
N THR A 131 -0.46 17.85 3.19
CA THR A 131 -0.20 17.17 4.47
C THR A 131 -1.48 16.52 4.96
N ILE A 132 -1.40 15.26 5.36
CA ILE A 132 -2.53 14.51 5.91
C ILE A 132 -2.11 13.95 7.26
N GLU A 133 -2.89 14.23 8.30
CA GLU A 133 -2.77 13.60 9.61
C GLU A 133 -3.84 12.54 9.78
N LEU A 134 -3.43 11.36 10.25
CA LEU A 134 -4.32 10.22 10.37
C LEU A 134 -3.96 9.35 11.58
N ARG A 135 -4.96 8.65 12.11
CA ARG A 135 -4.83 7.70 13.21
C ARG A 135 -5.91 6.64 13.09
N ASN A 136 -5.55 5.37 13.28
CA ASN A 136 -6.52 4.27 13.26
C ASN A 136 -7.47 4.32 12.05
N PHE A 137 -6.89 4.59 10.87
CA PHE A 137 -7.63 4.68 9.62
C PHE A 137 -8.56 5.91 9.47
N GLU A 138 -8.54 6.83 10.41
CA GLU A 138 -9.29 8.07 10.33
C GLU A 138 -8.39 9.23 9.95
N VAL A 139 -8.83 10.02 8.98
CA VAL A 139 -8.19 11.27 8.59
C VAL A 139 -8.65 12.35 9.57
N LEU A 140 -7.70 12.91 10.31
CA LEU A 140 -7.95 13.91 11.35
C LEU A 140 -7.83 15.33 10.82
N SER A 141 -6.86 15.56 9.93
CA SER A 141 -6.66 16.86 9.30
C SER A 141 -6.05 16.72 7.91
N CYS A 142 -6.29 17.73 7.06
CA CYS A 142 -5.67 17.88 5.75
C CYS A 142 -5.33 19.35 5.50
N THR A 143 -4.15 19.60 4.95
CA THR A 143 -3.70 20.92 4.54
C THR A 143 -3.21 20.87 3.09
N PRO A 144 -3.68 21.77 2.20
CA PRO A 144 -4.55 22.94 2.44
C PRO A 144 -6.03 22.59 2.65
N ALA A 145 -6.48 21.46 2.13
CA ALA A 145 -7.85 20.93 2.21
C ALA A 145 -7.83 19.42 1.97
N PRO A 146 -8.90 18.67 2.26
CA PRO A 146 -9.00 17.26 1.91
C PRO A 146 -8.78 17.04 0.40
N PRO A 147 -7.71 16.33 0.00
CA PRO A 147 -7.47 16.03 -1.41
C PRO A 147 -8.44 14.97 -1.91
N LEU A 148 -8.51 14.84 -3.23
CA LEU A 148 -9.08 13.67 -3.89
C LEU A 148 -7.99 12.65 -4.15
N ILE A 149 -8.35 11.37 -4.17
CA ILE A 149 -7.49 10.31 -4.68
C ILE A 149 -7.88 10.07 -6.13
N HIS A 150 -6.93 10.27 -7.02
CA HIS A 150 -7.08 10.10 -8.45
C HIS A 150 -6.47 8.76 -8.87
N VAL A 151 -7.26 7.91 -9.52
CA VAL A 151 -6.86 6.58 -9.97
C VAL A 151 -7.00 6.52 -11.49
N THR A 152 -5.89 6.47 -12.19
CA THR A 152 -5.86 6.49 -13.67
C THR A 152 -5.92 5.11 -14.31
N GLU A 153 -5.91 4.04 -13.50
CA GLU A 153 -6.17 2.67 -13.96
C GLU A 153 -7.29 2.04 -13.15
N THR A 154 -8.16 1.31 -13.84
CA THR A 154 -9.26 0.61 -13.18
C THR A 154 -8.77 -0.60 -12.39
N PRO A 155 -9.50 -1.07 -11.36
CA PRO A 155 -9.18 -2.31 -10.65
C PRO A 155 -9.01 -3.53 -11.56
N TRP A 156 -9.66 -3.55 -12.71
CA TRP A 156 -9.52 -4.61 -13.72
C TRP A 156 -8.18 -4.58 -14.45
N GLU A 157 -7.65 -3.38 -14.67
CA GLU A 157 -6.33 -3.19 -15.26
C GLU A 157 -5.25 -3.59 -14.26
N TRP A 158 -5.47 -3.35 -12.96
CA TRP A 158 -4.55 -3.76 -11.89
C TRP A 158 -4.26 -5.26 -11.84
N LEU A 159 -5.19 -6.09 -12.28
CA LEU A 159 -4.96 -7.54 -12.37
C LEU A 159 -3.93 -7.93 -13.43
N LYS A 160 -3.65 -7.02 -14.37
CA LYS A 160 -2.76 -7.25 -15.52
C LYS A 160 -1.37 -6.66 -15.33
N VAL A 161 -1.20 -5.76 -14.37
CA VAL A 161 0.06 -5.08 -14.11
C VAL A 161 0.63 -5.50 -12.74
N ASP A 162 1.93 -5.28 -12.56
CA ASP A 162 2.54 -5.46 -11.24
C ASP A 162 2.07 -4.39 -10.25
N MET A 163 2.27 -4.67 -8.95
CA MET A 163 1.78 -3.81 -7.88
C MET A 163 2.51 -2.46 -7.80
N VAL A 164 3.73 -2.36 -8.31
CA VAL A 164 4.46 -1.10 -8.38
C VAL A 164 3.80 -0.20 -9.41
N SER A 165 3.59 -0.70 -10.63
CA SER A 165 2.92 0.03 -11.72
C SER A 165 1.49 0.46 -11.33
N MET A 166 0.76 -0.42 -10.63
CA MET A 166 -0.57 -0.11 -10.12
C MET A 166 -0.56 1.10 -9.18
N CYS A 167 0.43 1.20 -8.30
CA CYS A 167 0.51 2.28 -7.35
C CYS A 167 0.91 3.62 -7.96
N ASP A 168 1.71 3.60 -9.02
CA ASP A 168 2.08 4.82 -9.75
C ASP A 168 0.88 5.51 -10.40
N THR A 169 -0.24 4.80 -10.54
CA THR A 169 -1.49 5.32 -11.11
C THR A 169 -2.47 5.84 -10.06
N THR A 170 -2.09 5.88 -8.79
CA THR A 170 -2.96 6.22 -7.67
C THR A 170 -2.34 7.36 -6.85
N ASN A 171 -2.77 8.58 -7.11
CA ASN A 171 -2.14 9.79 -6.61
C ASN A 171 -3.12 10.74 -5.90
N PHE A 172 -2.60 11.75 -5.21
CA PHE A 172 -3.41 12.84 -4.69
C PHE A 172 -3.58 13.96 -5.71
N ALA A 173 -4.81 14.45 -5.86
CA ALA A 173 -5.13 15.69 -6.54
C ALA A 173 -5.78 16.67 -5.56
N LEU A 174 -5.42 17.95 -5.62
CA LEU A 174 -6.02 18.98 -4.75
C LEU A 174 -7.53 19.09 -4.95
N ASP A 175 -7.97 18.95 -6.19
CA ASP A 175 -9.39 18.98 -6.59
C ASP A 175 -9.57 18.34 -7.98
N ALA A 176 -10.80 18.31 -8.46
CA ALA A 176 -11.16 17.76 -9.76
C ALA A 176 -10.48 18.51 -10.94
N ALA A 177 -10.28 19.82 -10.82
CA ALA A 177 -9.64 20.59 -11.90
C ALA A 177 -8.15 20.24 -12.04
N HIS A 178 -7.46 19.92 -10.93
CA HIS A 178 -6.09 19.44 -10.92
C HIS A 178 -6.00 18.04 -11.52
N ALA A 179 -6.90 17.13 -11.16
CA ALA A 179 -6.98 15.80 -11.76
C ALA A 179 -7.22 15.86 -13.28
N GLU A 180 -8.20 16.65 -13.74
CA GLU A 180 -8.44 16.85 -15.18
C GLU A 180 -7.23 17.43 -15.92
N ARG A 181 -6.47 18.31 -15.27
CA ARG A 181 -5.22 18.84 -15.86
C ARG A 181 -4.18 17.73 -16.01
N TYR A 182 -4.01 16.90 -14.98
CA TYR A 182 -3.11 15.76 -15.00
C TYR A 182 -3.51 14.74 -16.09
N GLU A 183 -4.80 14.42 -16.19
CA GLU A 183 -5.34 13.55 -17.24
C GLU A 183 -4.98 14.05 -18.66
N ARG A 184 -5.12 15.38 -18.89
CA ARG A 184 -4.74 15.98 -20.17
C ARG A 184 -3.24 15.88 -20.45
N MET A 185 -2.41 16.00 -19.40
CA MET A 185 -0.94 15.87 -19.51
C MET A 185 -0.52 14.43 -19.84
N GLN A 186 -1.21 13.46 -19.23
CA GLN A 186 -0.87 12.04 -19.36
C GLN A 186 -1.59 11.34 -20.53
N GLY A 187 -2.64 11.96 -21.08
CA GLY A 187 -3.48 11.35 -22.11
C GLY A 187 -4.31 10.17 -21.60
N ARG A 188 -4.55 10.09 -20.30
CA ARG A 188 -5.34 9.04 -19.63
C ARG A 188 -6.42 9.68 -18.78
N ARG A 189 -7.57 9.05 -18.72
CA ARG A 189 -8.64 9.41 -17.78
C ARG A 189 -8.60 8.51 -16.57
N GLY A 190 -9.07 9.05 -15.44
CA GLY A 190 -9.15 8.32 -14.18
C GLY A 190 -10.50 8.45 -13.49
N VAL A 191 -10.56 7.90 -12.29
CA VAL A 191 -11.68 7.99 -11.37
C VAL A 191 -11.23 8.73 -10.12
N LEU A 192 -12.08 9.63 -9.64
CA LEU A 192 -11.82 10.40 -8.42
C LEU A 192 -12.58 9.78 -7.25
N PHE A 193 -11.89 9.64 -6.14
CA PHE A 193 -12.45 9.23 -4.86
C PHE A 193 -12.25 10.33 -3.84
N THR A 194 -13.25 10.59 -3.00
CA THR A 194 -13.01 11.27 -1.73
C THR A 194 -12.18 10.35 -0.81
N LEU A 195 -11.60 10.91 0.25
CA LEU A 195 -10.86 10.10 1.23
C LEU A 195 -11.75 9.03 1.87
N ASP A 196 -13.04 9.31 2.11
CA ASP A 196 -13.99 8.34 2.65
C ASP A 196 -14.28 7.20 1.65
N GLN A 197 -14.52 7.53 0.40
CA GLN A 197 -14.73 6.51 -0.64
C GLN A 197 -13.48 5.65 -0.84
N ALA A 198 -12.31 6.27 -0.83
CA ALA A 198 -11.04 5.55 -0.93
C ALA A 198 -10.82 4.62 0.25
N ARG A 199 -11.21 5.04 1.46
CA ARG A 199 -11.14 4.21 2.67
C ARG A 199 -11.99 2.95 2.54
N GLU A 200 -13.22 3.06 2.08
CA GLU A 200 -14.09 1.90 1.85
C GLU A 200 -13.54 0.97 0.77
N TYR A 201 -12.98 1.54 -0.28
CA TYR A 201 -12.33 0.75 -1.33
C TYR A 201 -11.11 -0.02 -0.82
N ILE A 202 -10.25 0.61 -0.01
CA ILE A 202 -9.07 -0.06 0.58
C ILE A 202 -9.49 -1.18 1.52
N ARG A 203 -10.54 -1.00 2.31
CA ARG A 203 -11.10 -2.06 3.15
C ARG A 203 -11.40 -3.30 2.32
N PHE A 204 -12.13 -3.15 1.24
CA PHE A 204 -12.46 -4.25 0.33
C PHE A 204 -11.21 -4.94 -0.23
N VAL A 205 -10.23 -4.16 -0.71
CA VAL A 205 -8.99 -4.70 -1.28
C VAL A 205 -8.15 -5.42 -0.22
N ALA A 206 -8.09 -4.90 0.99
CA ALA A 206 -7.33 -5.48 2.08
C ALA A 206 -7.86 -6.85 2.49
N GLU A 207 -9.17 -7.00 2.64
CA GLU A 207 -9.79 -8.29 2.96
C GLU A 207 -9.49 -9.35 1.90
N ALA A 208 -9.58 -8.96 0.63
CA ALA A 208 -9.31 -9.87 -0.47
C ALA A 208 -7.85 -10.32 -0.56
N ARG A 209 -6.91 -9.58 0.01
CA ARG A 209 -5.46 -9.80 -0.10
C ARG A 209 -4.78 -10.18 1.21
N LEU A 210 -5.51 -10.44 2.27
CA LEU A 210 -4.95 -10.69 3.60
C LEU A 210 -4.05 -9.54 4.10
N TRP A 211 -4.35 -8.30 3.75
CA TRP A 211 -3.64 -7.18 4.35
C TRP A 211 -4.05 -7.04 5.81
N ASP A 212 -3.09 -7.01 6.71
CA ASP A 212 -3.30 -6.90 8.15
C ASP A 212 -3.63 -5.47 8.57
N TYR A 213 -4.74 -5.01 8.06
CA TYR A 213 -5.39 -3.83 8.59
C TYR A 213 -6.44 -4.31 9.58
N HIS A 214 -6.50 -3.74 10.77
CA HIS A 214 -7.49 -4.07 11.80
C HIS A 214 -8.91 -3.68 11.38
N TRP A 215 -9.43 -4.32 10.34
CA TRP A 215 -10.76 -4.05 9.87
C TRP A 215 -11.74 -5.10 10.37
N PRO A 216 -12.92 -4.67 10.83
CA PRO A 216 -13.98 -5.62 11.08
C PRO A 216 -14.29 -6.37 9.77
N PRO A 217 -14.62 -7.65 9.83
CA PRO A 217 -15.04 -8.40 8.66
C PRO A 217 -16.17 -7.66 7.95
N MET A 218 -16.08 -7.55 6.62
CA MET A 218 -17.21 -7.03 5.85
C MET A 218 -18.34 -8.05 5.95
N THR A 219 -19.41 -7.67 6.59
CA THR A 219 -20.65 -8.45 6.55
C THR A 219 -21.28 -8.22 5.19
N GLY A 220 -21.71 -9.29 4.50
CA GLY A 220 -22.15 -9.25 3.09
C GLY A 220 -23.40 -8.41 2.77
N GLY A 221 -23.62 -7.34 3.54
CA GLY A 221 -24.65 -6.32 3.36
C GLY A 221 -24.09 -4.90 3.15
N ASP A 222 -22.78 -4.71 3.15
CA ASP A 222 -22.14 -3.39 3.17
C ASP A 222 -21.54 -3.01 1.79
N VAL A 223 -22.01 -3.64 0.68
CA VAL A 223 -21.59 -3.35 -0.70
C VAL A 223 -22.78 -2.94 -1.54
#